data_c5299c398188cbe9c6bb063fa847609b
#
_entry.id   c5299c398188cbe9c6bb063fa847609b
#
_cell.length_a   1.000
_cell.length_b   1.000
_cell.length_c   1.000
_cell.angle_alpha   90.00
_cell.angle_beta   90.00
_cell.angle_gamma   90.00
#
_symmetry.space_group_name_H-M   'P 1'
#
loop_
_entity.id
_entity.type
_entity.pdbx_description
1 polymer ?
#
loop_
_entity_poly.entity_id
_entity_poly.type
_entity_poly.pdbx_seq_one_letter_code
_entity_poly.pdbx_strand_id
1 'polypeptide(L)'
;YDIDKDPVIGCDPKKYDYNGDGFLDYSFVSNMAARGANEVRTIFIFDPIKNRFIHIKNSEQYPNLIYNPKLNCLDGWAFHGGTTQSFLRLEADSLVLMNTIDIHGTERVLGKYENGEQISREVDTIQDVGFPRYINFDPFEEYKN
;
A
#
# COMPACT_ATOMS: atom_id res chain seq x y z
N TYR A 1 6.69 5.09 -21.01
CA TYR A 1 7.73 4.30 -20.31
C TYR A 1 7.91 2.95 -21.03
N ASP A 2 9.12 2.61 -21.38
CA ASP A 2 9.45 1.38 -22.10
C ASP A 2 10.01 0.35 -21.09
N ILE A 3 9.16 -0.55 -20.65
CA ILE A 3 9.47 -1.56 -19.64
C ILE A 3 10.52 -2.56 -20.14
N ASP A 4 10.56 -2.82 -21.45
CA ASP A 4 11.49 -3.77 -22.05
C ASP A 4 12.95 -3.28 -21.99
N LYS A 5 13.15 -2.00 -21.78
CA LYS A 5 14.47 -1.39 -21.67
C LYS A 5 14.94 -1.12 -20.25
N ASP A 6 14.09 -1.44 -19.26
CA ASP A 6 14.46 -1.27 -17.86
C ASP A 6 15.50 -2.33 -17.49
N PRO A 7 16.66 -1.92 -16.97
CA PRO A 7 17.71 -2.87 -16.60
C PRO A 7 17.44 -3.65 -15.32
N VAL A 8 16.26 -3.51 -14.70
CA VAL A 8 15.92 -4.21 -13.47
C VAL A 8 15.72 -5.69 -13.75
N ILE A 9 16.77 -6.46 -13.50
CA ILE A 9 16.77 -7.91 -13.68
C ILE A 9 15.99 -8.56 -12.54
N GLY A 10 15.07 -9.50 -12.89
CA GLY A 10 14.27 -10.21 -11.90
C GLY A 10 13.14 -9.35 -11.30
N CYS A 11 12.63 -8.43 -12.08
CA CYS A 11 11.64 -7.46 -11.65
C CYS A 11 10.26 -8.03 -11.31
N ASP A 12 10.02 -9.32 -11.50
CA ASP A 12 8.76 -9.99 -11.20
C ASP A 12 7.53 -9.19 -11.70
N PRO A 13 7.32 -9.11 -13.04
CA PRO A 13 6.21 -8.36 -13.59
C PRO A 13 4.88 -8.97 -13.16
N LYS A 14 3.92 -8.10 -12.80
CA LYS A 14 2.63 -8.51 -12.29
C LYS A 14 1.52 -7.69 -12.92
N LYS A 15 0.44 -8.35 -13.31
CA LYS A 15 -0.83 -7.73 -13.67
C LYS A 15 -1.77 -7.85 -12.49
N TYR A 16 -2.32 -6.72 -12.04
CA TYR A 16 -3.18 -6.66 -10.87
C TYR A 16 -4.01 -5.39 -10.92
N ASP A 17 -5.27 -5.47 -10.51
CA ASP A 17 -6.16 -4.29 -10.45
C ASP A 17 -5.94 -3.56 -9.13
N TYR A 18 -5.06 -2.55 -9.14
CA TYR A 18 -4.69 -1.79 -7.95
C TYR A 18 -5.75 -0.79 -7.50
N ASN A 19 -6.60 -0.31 -8.40
CA ASN A 19 -7.60 0.72 -8.09
C ASN A 19 -9.04 0.21 -8.06
N GLY A 20 -9.25 -1.08 -8.31
CA GLY A 20 -10.58 -1.69 -8.24
C GLY A 20 -11.54 -1.29 -9.36
N ASP A 21 -11.03 -0.83 -10.51
CA ASP A 21 -11.87 -0.38 -11.63
C ASP A 21 -12.23 -1.49 -12.63
N GLY A 22 -11.73 -2.71 -12.41
CA GLY A 22 -11.96 -3.87 -13.27
C GLY A 22 -10.98 -4.02 -14.42
N PHE A 23 -10.07 -3.07 -14.62
CA PHE A 23 -8.99 -3.14 -15.61
C PHE A 23 -7.69 -3.54 -14.94
N LEU A 24 -6.89 -4.37 -15.63
CA LEU A 24 -5.60 -4.79 -15.10
C LEU A 24 -4.56 -3.67 -15.25
N ASP A 25 -3.88 -3.39 -14.16
CA ASP A 25 -2.74 -2.52 -14.09
C ASP A 25 -1.45 -3.34 -14.19
N TYR A 26 -0.31 -2.69 -14.21
CA TYR A 26 0.99 -3.34 -14.36
C TYR A 26 1.96 -2.85 -13.29
N SER A 27 2.77 -3.77 -12.77
CA SER A 27 3.83 -3.40 -11.83
C SER A 27 5.02 -4.33 -11.97
N PHE A 28 6.17 -3.87 -11.46
CA PHE A 28 7.35 -4.70 -11.29
C PHE A 28 8.06 -4.35 -9.98
N VAL A 29 8.78 -5.33 -9.43
CA VAL A 29 9.58 -5.12 -8.22
C VAL A 29 10.72 -4.17 -8.53
N SER A 30 10.81 -3.07 -7.81
CA SER A 30 11.88 -2.09 -7.93
C SER A 30 12.86 -2.11 -6.76
N ASN A 31 12.45 -2.64 -5.61
CA ASN A 31 13.29 -2.75 -4.43
C ASN A 31 12.74 -3.78 -3.44
N MET A 32 13.59 -4.26 -2.55
CA MET A 32 13.23 -5.11 -1.41
C MET A 32 14.00 -4.68 -0.18
N ALA A 33 13.34 -4.67 0.97
CA ALA A 33 13.93 -4.36 2.26
C ALA A 33 13.45 -5.34 3.34
N ALA A 34 13.99 -5.25 4.57
CA ALA A 34 13.64 -6.11 5.70
C ALA A 34 13.71 -7.61 5.35
N ARG A 35 14.78 -8.05 4.69
CA ARG A 35 15.03 -9.44 4.28
C ARG A 35 13.92 -10.00 3.36
N GLY A 36 13.37 -9.16 2.48
CA GLY A 36 12.29 -9.51 1.56
C GLY A 36 10.88 -9.35 2.11
N ALA A 37 10.72 -8.98 3.38
CA ALA A 37 9.39 -8.71 3.94
C ALA A 37 8.73 -7.45 3.36
N ASN A 38 9.52 -6.48 2.90
CA ASN A 38 9.05 -5.25 2.26
C ASN A 38 9.36 -5.31 0.76
N GLU A 39 8.36 -5.67 -0.03
CA GLU A 39 8.44 -5.65 -1.48
C GLU A 39 7.92 -4.32 -2.00
N VAL A 40 8.79 -3.58 -2.68
CA VAL A 40 8.48 -2.27 -3.25
C VAL A 40 8.32 -2.41 -4.75
N ARG A 41 7.23 -1.88 -5.29
CA ARG A 41 6.91 -1.96 -6.73
C ARG A 41 6.77 -0.60 -7.36
N THR A 42 7.23 -0.49 -8.58
CA THR A 42 6.85 0.58 -9.50
C THR A 42 5.53 0.19 -10.14
N ILE A 43 4.52 1.06 -10.04
CA ILE A 43 3.15 0.77 -10.44
C ILE A 43 2.71 1.68 -11.58
N PHE A 44 2.05 1.07 -12.57
CA PHE A 44 1.42 1.75 -13.70
C PHE A 44 -0.06 1.41 -13.70
N ILE A 45 -0.90 2.41 -13.55
CA ILE A 45 -2.36 2.28 -13.58
C ILE A 45 -2.86 2.49 -15.00
N PHE A 46 -3.68 1.57 -15.50
CA PHE A 46 -4.29 1.71 -16.82
C PHE A 46 -5.47 2.67 -16.79
N ASP A 47 -5.41 3.70 -17.63
CA ASP A 47 -6.51 4.64 -17.85
C ASP A 47 -7.29 4.21 -19.10
N PRO A 48 -8.49 3.62 -18.95
CA PRO A 48 -9.25 3.12 -20.09
C PRO A 48 -9.82 4.25 -20.98
N ILE A 49 -9.98 5.46 -20.44
CA ILE A 49 -10.49 6.60 -21.20
C ILE A 49 -9.43 7.08 -22.17
N LYS A 50 -8.20 7.26 -21.70
CA LYS A 50 -7.06 7.72 -22.51
C LYS A 50 -6.28 6.59 -23.17
N ASN A 51 -6.66 5.33 -22.87
CA ASN A 51 -6.01 4.10 -23.37
C ASN A 51 -4.49 4.15 -23.17
N ARG A 52 -4.06 4.44 -21.95
CA ARG A 52 -2.64 4.53 -21.58
C ARG A 52 -2.39 4.17 -20.13
N PHE A 53 -1.14 3.84 -19.81
CA PHE A 53 -0.69 3.64 -18.44
C PHE A 53 -0.20 4.93 -17.80
N ILE A 54 -0.57 5.15 -16.56
CA ILE A 54 -0.12 6.28 -15.74
C ILE A 54 0.86 5.74 -14.69
N HIS A 55 2.09 6.23 -14.72
CA HIS A 55 3.11 5.92 -13.72
C HIS A 55 2.74 6.58 -12.38
N ILE A 56 2.62 5.79 -11.32
CA ILE A 56 2.36 6.29 -9.97
C ILE A 56 3.68 6.70 -9.34
N LYS A 57 3.89 8.00 -9.16
CA LYS A 57 5.18 8.59 -8.80
C LYS A 57 5.74 8.16 -7.46
N ASN A 58 4.87 7.89 -6.47
CA ASN A 58 5.29 7.61 -5.10
C ASN A 58 4.91 6.22 -4.60
N SER A 59 4.60 5.28 -5.49
CA SER A 59 4.30 3.89 -5.10
C SER A 59 5.47 3.22 -4.37
N GLU A 60 6.69 3.64 -4.65
CA GLU A 60 7.91 3.08 -4.04
C GLU A 60 8.09 3.45 -2.57
N GLN A 61 7.30 4.38 -2.05
CA GLN A 61 7.29 4.74 -0.63
C GLN A 61 6.47 3.75 0.22
N TYR A 62 5.66 2.91 -0.42
CA TYR A 62 4.72 2.04 0.28
C TYR A 62 4.90 0.59 -0.14
N PRO A 63 5.55 -0.25 0.71
CA PRO A 63 5.74 -1.66 0.40
C PRO A 63 4.43 -2.45 0.43
N ASN A 64 4.42 -3.58 -0.26
CA ASN A 64 3.38 -4.60 -0.20
C ASN A 64 1.97 -4.04 -0.49
N LEU A 65 1.85 -3.17 -1.49
CA LEU A 65 0.59 -2.55 -1.87
C LEU A 65 -0.41 -3.58 -2.41
N ILE A 66 -1.63 -3.53 -1.90
CA ILE A 66 -2.78 -4.28 -2.41
C ILE A 66 -4.01 -3.37 -2.48
N TYR A 67 -4.99 -3.76 -3.28
CA TYR A 67 -6.30 -3.13 -3.28
C TYR A 67 -7.11 -3.60 -2.08
N ASN A 68 -7.65 -2.64 -1.33
CA ASN A 68 -8.53 -2.90 -0.19
C ASN A 68 -9.99 -2.73 -0.62
N PRO A 69 -10.76 -3.84 -0.80
CA PRO A 69 -12.13 -3.76 -1.30
C PRO A 69 -13.13 -3.21 -0.28
N LYS A 70 -12.82 -3.31 1.00
CA LYS A 70 -13.69 -2.82 2.07
C LYS A 70 -13.71 -1.29 2.12
N LEU A 71 -12.53 -0.68 2.01
CA LEU A 71 -12.36 0.76 2.10
C LEU A 71 -12.21 1.43 0.72
N ASN A 72 -12.20 0.64 -0.35
CA ASN A 72 -11.99 1.12 -1.71
C ASN A 72 -10.77 2.03 -1.83
N CYS A 73 -9.64 1.54 -1.37
CA CYS A 73 -8.37 2.25 -1.39
C CYS A 73 -7.23 1.27 -1.62
N LEU A 74 -6.03 1.79 -1.73
CA LEU A 74 -4.82 0.98 -1.65
C LEU A 74 -4.35 0.90 -0.20
N ASP A 75 -3.84 -0.25 0.21
CA ASP A 75 -3.14 -0.34 1.47
C ASP A 75 -1.75 -0.94 1.29
N GLY A 76 -0.77 -0.33 1.96
CA GLY A 76 0.59 -0.79 2.04
C GLY A 76 0.88 -1.32 3.44
N TRP A 77 1.85 -2.24 3.53
CA TRP A 77 2.19 -2.87 4.80
C TRP A 77 3.70 -3.01 4.88
N ALA A 78 4.31 -2.27 5.81
CA ALA A 78 5.74 -2.22 6.01
C ALA A 78 6.13 -2.89 7.32
N PHE A 79 7.18 -3.71 7.26
CA PHE A 79 7.78 -4.36 8.43
C PHE A 79 9.07 -3.63 8.81
N HIS A 80 9.23 -3.26 10.10
CA HIS A 80 10.40 -2.52 10.61
C HIS A 80 10.72 -2.86 12.07
N GLY A 81 10.42 -4.09 12.49
CA GLY A 81 10.49 -4.50 13.91
C GLY A 81 9.13 -4.41 14.62
N GLY A 82 8.23 -3.63 14.12
CA GLY A 82 6.79 -3.62 14.23
C GLY A 82 6.26 -3.57 12.82
N THR A 83 5.04 -3.05 12.64
CA THR A 83 4.43 -2.86 11.33
C THR A 83 3.79 -1.48 11.21
N THR A 84 3.82 -0.94 10.00
CA THR A 84 3.03 0.24 9.62
C THR A 84 2.18 -0.14 8.42
N GLN A 85 0.86 -0.10 8.58
CA GLN A 85 -0.08 -0.23 7.48
C GLN A 85 -0.57 1.15 7.09
N SER A 86 -0.47 1.46 5.79
CA SER A 86 -0.87 2.77 5.25
C SER A 86 -2.08 2.61 4.34
N PHE A 87 -3.10 3.43 4.54
CA PHE A 87 -4.30 3.46 3.70
C PHE A 87 -4.22 4.69 2.80
N LEU A 88 -4.29 4.47 1.50
CA LEU A 88 -3.90 5.44 0.48
C LEU A 88 -5.01 5.62 -0.55
N ARG A 89 -5.30 6.87 -0.89
CA ARG A 89 -6.17 7.22 -1.99
C ARG A 89 -5.33 7.53 -3.22
N LEU A 90 -5.73 7.00 -4.37
CA LEU A 90 -5.13 7.37 -5.65
C LEU A 90 -5.72 8.70 -6.13
N GLU A 91 -4.87 9.70 -6.29
CA GLU A 91 -5.22 11.00 -6.90
C GLU A 91 -4.29 11.27 -8.07
N ALA A 92 -4.85 11.30 -9.29
CA ALA A 92 -4.09 11.48 -10.53
C ALA A 92 -2.95 10.43 -10.62
N ASP A 93 -1.71 10.86 -10.48
CA ASP A 93 -0.51 10.02 -10.58
C ASP A 93 0.21 9.81 -9.25
N SER A 94 -0.48 10.04 -8.12
CA SER A 94 0.11 9.97 -6.79
C SER A 94 -0.80 9.26 -5.80
N LEU A 95 -0.21 8.65 -4.78
CA LEU A 95 -0.90 8.09 -3.64
C LEU A 95 -0.93 9.12 -2.52
N VAL A 96 -2.10 9.34 -1.94
CA VAL A 96 -2.32 10.29 -0.84
C VAL A 96 -2.63 9.52 0.43
N LEU A 97 -1.83 9.72 1.46
CA LEU A 97 -1.98 9.06 2.75
C LEU A 97 -3.22 9.57 3.49
N MET A 98 -4.09 8.64 3.89
CA MET A 98 -5.31 8.94 4.65
C MET A 98 -5.20 8.51 6.10
N ASN A 99 -4.75 7.28 6.33
CA ASN A 99 -4.66 6.69 7.67
C ASN A 99 -3.46 5.75 7.75
N THR A 100 -2.97 5.56 8.98
CA THR A 100 -1.97 4.54 9.30
C THR A 100 -2.41 3.73 10.51
N ILE A 101 -2.04 2.45 10.54
CA ILE A 101 -2.08 1.61 11.73
C ILE A 101 -0.67 1.17 12.02
N ASP A 102 -0.12 1.61 13.15
CA ASP A 102 1.21 1.22 13.62
C ASP A 102 1.08 0.21 14.75
N ILE A 103 1.80 -0.90 14.65
CA ILE A 103 1.86 -1.94 15.69
C ILE A 103 3.30 -2.01 16.22
N HIS A 104 3.45 -1.79 17.51
CA HIS A 104 4.69 -1.99 18.24
C HIS A 104 4.42 -2.85 19.47
N GLY A 105 4.80 -4.13 19.42
CA GLY A 105 4.47 -5.07 20.48
C GLY A 105 2.95 -5.20 20.65
N THR A 106 2.42 -4.78 21.78
CA THR A 106 0.99 -4.79 22.08
C THR A 106 0.32 -3.43 21.87
N GLU A 107 1.08 -2.40 21.50
CA GLU A 107 0.53 -1.07 21.24
C GLU A 107 0.07 -0.95 19.79
N ARG A 108 -1.17 -0.47 19.61
CA ARG A 108 -1.73 -0.17 18.29
C ARG A 108 -2.08 1.30 18.21
N VAL A 109 -1.61 1.97 17.16
CA VAL A 109 -1.82 3.40 16.96
C VAL A 109 -2.53 3.63 15.63
N LEU A 110 -3.72 4.22 15.67
CA LEU A 110 -4.45 4.67 14.49
C LEU A 110 -4.19 6.16 14.27
N GLY A 111 -3.52 6.47 13.17
CA GLY A 111 -3.27 7.84 12.74
C GLY A 111 -4.22 8.26 11.62
N LYS A 112 -4.65 9.51 11.63
CA LYS A 112 -5.39 10.13 10.53
C LYS A 112 -4.59 11.29 9.96
N TYR A 113 -4.59 11.40 8.63
CA TYR A 113 -3.79 12.39 7.90
C TYR A 113 -4.65 13.20 6.94
N GLU A 114 -4.36 14.49 6.84
CA GLU A 114 -4.90 15.39 5.83
C GLU A 114 -3.77 16.28 5.31
N ASN A 115 -3.65 16.41 3.98
CA ASN A 115 -2.63 17.23 3.34
C ASN A 115 -1.20 16.94 3.83
N GLY A 116 -0.89 15.65 4.07
CA GLY A 116 0.43 15.22 4.54
C GLY A 116 0.69 15.41 6.03
N GLU A 117 -0.26 15.96 6.78
CA GLU A 117 -0.13 16.20 8.22
C GLU A 117 -1.02 15.26 9.04
N GLN A 118 -0.48 14.72 10.12
CA GLN A 118 -1.26 13.93 11.07
C GLN A 118 -2.20 14.84 11.87
N ILE A 119 -3.51 14.59 11.74
CA ILE A 119 -4.55 15.40 12.41
C ILE A 119 -5.17 14.70 13.61
N SER A 120 -5.02 13.39 13.76
CA SER A 120 -5.44 12.67 14.95
C SER A 120 -4.59 11.43 15.18
N ARG A 121 -4.57 10.98 16.43
CA ARG A 121 -3.81 9.81 16.85
C ARG A 121 -4.55 9.14 18.00
N GLU A 122 -4.96 7.89 17.80
CA GLU A 122 -5.63 7.07 18.81
C GLU A 122 -4.77 5.87 19.16
N VAL A 123 -4.56 5.63 20.44
CA VAL A 123 -3.71 4.55 20.92
C VAL A 123 -4.56 3.57 21.72
N ASP A 124 -4.44 2.27 21.42
CA ASP A 124 -5.03 1.20 22.21
C ASP A 124 -4.05 0.03 22.35
N THR A 125 -4.49 -1.01 23.03
CA THR A 125 -3.66 -2.20 23.30
C THR A 125 -4.30 -3.41 22.65
N ILE A 126 -3.48 -4.24 22.00
CA ILE A 126 -3.89 -5.52 21.45
C ILE A 126 -3.25 -6.65 22.27
N GLN A 127 -3.92 -7.81 22.33
CA GLN A 127 -3.42 -8.97 23.09
C GLN A 127 -2.48 -9.85 22.27
N ASP A 128 -2.66 -9.85 20.96
CA ASP A 128 -1.84 -10.63 20.04
C ASP A 128 -0.63 -9.82 19.61
N VAL A 129 0.57 -10.39 19.82
CA VAL A 129 1.85 -9.80 19.40
C VAL A 129 2.24 -10.21 17.98
N GLY A 130 1.32 -10.80 17.20
CA GLY A 130 1.53 -11.09 15.79
C GLY A 130 1.63 -9.80 14.96
N PHE A 131 1.72 -9.94 13.65
CA PHE A 131 1.77 -8.80 12.73
C PHE A 131 0.48 -8.77 11.92
N PRO A 132 -0.64 -8.29 12.53
CA PRO A 132 -1.92 -8.27 11.84
C PRO A 132 -1.94 -7.24 10.72
N ARG A 133 -2.67 -7.57 9.64
CA ARG A 133 -2.99 -6.63 8.58
C ARG A 133 -4.50 -6.43 8.58
N TYR A 134 -4.93 -5.18 8.54
CA TYR A 134 -6.33 -4.81 8.72
C TYR A 134 -7.00 -4.48 7.39
N ILE A 135 -8.20 -5.01 7.17
CA ILE A 135 -9.05 -4.63 6.04
C ILE A 135 -9.93 -3.42 6.40
N ASN A 136 -10.14 -3.18 7.68
CA ASN A 136 -10.93 -2.06 8.19
C ASN A 136 -10.38 -1.60 9.54
N PHE A 137 -10.61 -0.35 9.90
CA PHE A 137 -10.16 0.22 11.17
C PHE A 137 -11.28 0.89 11.99
N ASP A 138 -12.51 0.90 11.48
CA ASP A 138 -13.66 1.44 12.21
C ASP A 138 -14.91 0.57 11.96
N PRO A 139 -15.08 -0.55 12.69
CA PRO A 139 -14.17 -1.12 13.70
C PRO A 139 -12.95 -1.80 13.10
N PHE A 140 -11.97 -2.13 13.94
CA PHE A 140 -10.81 -2.91 13.48
C PHE A 140 -11.23 -4.30 13.04
N GLU A 141 -10.84 -4.67 11.83
CA GLU A 141 -11.14 -5.95 11.22
C GLU A 141 -9.91 -6.40 10.41
N GLU A 142 -9.40 -7.60 10.70
CA GLU A 142 -8.24 -8.14 10.01
C GLU A 142 -8.63 -8.78 8.68
N TYR A 143 -7.68 -8.83 7.72
CA TYR A 143 -7.83 -9.66 6.54
C TYR A 143 -7.99 -11.12 6.94
N LYS A 144 -8.89 -11.84 6.28
CA LYS A 144 -9.08 -13.28 6.45
C LYS A 144 -8.10 -14.03 5.54
N ASN A 145 -7.45 -15.01 6.12
CA ASN A 145 -6.57 -15.91 5.36
C ASN A 145 -7.38 -16.96 4.60
#